data_9eac8f4285cb82dcec43946ffb3a2125
#
_entry.id   9eac8f4285cb82dcec43946ffb3a2125
#
_cell.length_a   1.000
_cell.length_b   1.000
_cell.length_c   1.000
_cell.angle_alpha   90.00
_cell.angle_beta   90.00
_cell.angle_gamma   90.00
#
_symmetry.space_group_name_H-M   'P 1'
#
loop_
_entity.id
_entity.type
_entity.pdbx_description
1 polymer ?
#
loop_
_entity_poly.entity_id
_entity_poly.type
_entity_poly.pdbx_seq_one_letter_code
_entity_poly.pdbx_strand_id
1 'polypeptide(L)'
;EFEYQTTENEDKEGTWTLVVTQGQNKEFIFVGYDVLPITPTKLEFDKINYKPTENAIIDFAGQPLSKLKMIIVSPSGNMDEDEIIIQLREDGKAQYELDLTGYASGTYTAVIQKDNFQTSENFSIGLQTGSGAIKAETTSTEYFQGDKILLIGNTGNNALMTITLLDPTGKEIRTLQIGSNAIG
;
A
#
# COMPACT_ATOMS: atom_id res chain seq x y z
N GLU A 1 31.00 -6.49 0.62
CA GLU A 1 30.65 -7.16 -0.65
C GLU A 1 30.34 -8.62 -0.34
N PHE A 2 29.20 -9.13 -0.82
CA PHE A 2 28.81 -10.53 -0.71
C PHE A 2 28.71 -11.11 -2.12
N GLU A 3 29.36 -12.23 -2.35
CA GLU A 3 29.36 -12.95 -3.62
C GLU A 3 28.95 -14.41 -3.38
N TYR A 4 28.02 -14.91 -4.19
CA TYR A 4 27.61 -16.31 -4.22
C TYR A 4 27.66 -16.81 -5.67
N GLN A 5 28.40 -17.88 -5.92
CA GLN A 5 28.49 -18.49 -7.23
C GLN A 5 27.52 -19.68 -7.30
N THR A 6 26.55 -19.61 -8.21
CA THR A 6 25.60 -20.70 -8.45
C THR A 6 26.27 -21.91 -9.13
N THR A 7 25.77 -23.11 -8.85
CA THR A 7 26.22 -24.36 -9.44
C THR A 7 25.09 -25.16 -10.07
N GLU A 8 25.25 -25.59 -11.32
CA GLU A 8 24.18 -26.25 -12.12
C GLU A 8 23.55 -27.49 -11.46
N ASN A 9 24.26 -28.19 -10.60
CA ASN A 9 23.82 -29.47 -10.04
C ASN A 9 23.27 -29.37 -8.62
N GLU A 10 23.47 -28.25 -7.92
CA GLU A 10 23.12 -28.08 -6.52
C GLU A 10 22.02 -27.01 -6.32
N ASP A 11 22.04 -25.98 -7.17
CA ASP A 11 21.09 -24.88 -7.08
C ASP A 11 19.87 -25.12 -7.97
N LYS A 12 18.70 -24.88 -7.43
CA LYS A 12 17.45 -25.07 -8.16
C LYS A 12 17.07 -23.81 -8.92
N GLU A 13 16.70 -24.00 -10.18
CA GLU A 13 16.05 -22.99 -10.99
C GLU A 13 14.83 -22.41 -10.27
N GLY A 14 14.67 -21.09 -10.31
CA GLY A 14 13.54 -20.41 -9.68
C GLY A 14 13.89 -19.05 -9.09
N THR A 15 12.94 -18.50 -8.34
CA THR A 15 13.13 -17.25 -7.61
C THR A 15 13.72 -17.50 -6.23
N TRP A 16 14.90 -16.95 -6.01
CA TRP A 16 15.58 -17.00 -4.73
C TRP A 16 15.33 -15.70 -3.96
N THR A 17 15.23 -15.81 -2.66
CA THR A 17 15.04 -14.67 -1.78
C THR A 17 16.28 -14.50 -0.90
N LEU A 18 16.97 -13.36 -1.05
CA LEU A 18 18.01 -12.95 -0.13
C LEU A 18 17.36 -12.10 0.97
N VAL A 19 17.63 -12.43 2.21
CA VAL A 19 17.12 -11.69 3.36
C VAL A 19 18.29 -11.02 4.06
N VAL A 20 18.29 -9.70 4.06
CA VAL A 20 19.28 -8.90 4.79
C VAL A 20 18.63 -8.43 6.09
N THR A 21 19.26 -8.70 7.23
CA THR A 21 18.73 -8.35 8.54
C THR A 21 19.71 -7.45 9.31
N GLN A 22 19.16 -6.41 9.95
CA GLN A 22 19.89 -5.56 10.89
C GLN A 22 19.02 -5.29 12.11
N GLY A 23 19.28 -5.95 13.20
CA GLY A 23 18.40 -5.91 14.38
C GLY A 23 17.01 -6.46 14.07
N GLN A 24 15.98 -5.63 14.17
CA GLN A 24 14.61 -5.99 13.81
C GLN A 24 14.23 -5.65 12.37
N ASN A 25 15.09 -4.92 11.66
CA ASN A 25 14.86 -4.55 10.26
C ASN A 25 15.24 -5.70 9.35
N LYS A 26 14.42 -5.91 8.32
CA LYS A 26 14.63 -6.92 7.28
C LYS A 26 14.39 -6.30 5.91
N GLU A 27 15.30 -6.61 4.98
CA GLU A 27 15.16 -6.30 3.57
C GLU A 27 15.12 -7.61 2.78
N PHE A 28 14.22 -7.69 1.80
CA PHE A 28 14.05 -8.86 0.95
C PHE A 28 14.43 -8.51 -0.49
N ILE A 29 15.38 -9.25 -1.05
CA ILE A 29 15.84 -9.08 -2.43
C ILE A 29 15.49 -10.37 -3.19
N PHE A 30 14.78 -10.24 -4.30
CA PHE A 30 14.38 -11.36 -5.14
C PHE A 30 15.28 -11.46 -6.35
N VAL A 31 15.86 -12.63 -6.57
CA VAL A 31 16.80 -12.93 -7.67
C VAL A 31 16.31 -14.15 -8.42
N GLY A 32 16.22 -14.07 -9.74
CA GLY A 32 15.94 -15.24 -10.58
C GLY A 32 17.22 -16.01 -10.91
N TYR A 33 17.20 -17.31 -10.76
CA TYR A 33 18.21 -18.23 -11.29
C TYR A 33 17.60 -18.99 -12.45
N ASP A 34 18.10 -18.77 -13.66
CA ASP A 34 17.58 -19.25 -14.95
C ASP A 34 16.12 -18.89 -15.28
N VAL A 35 15.50 -18.03 -14.45
CA VAL A 35 14.15 -17.49 -14.65
C VAL A 35 14.09 -16.02 -14.25
N LEU A 36 13.11 -15.29 -14.74
CA LEU A 36 12.81 -13.97 -14.19
C LEU A 36 12.23 -14.11 -12.77
N PRO A 37 12.73 -13.32 -11.80
CA PRO A 37 12.25 -13.44 -10.43
C PRO A 37 10.75 -13.11 -10.32
N ILE A 38 10.02 -13.93 -9.58
CA ILE A 38 8.64 -13.64 -9.20
C ILE A 38 8.69 -12.73 -7.96
N THR A 39 8.44 -11.46 -8.16
CA THR A 39 8.45 -10.46 -7.09
C THR A 39 7.02 -10.04 -6.73
N PRO A 40 6.71 -9.86 -5.43
CA PRO A 40 5.42 -9.30 -5.04
C PRO A 40 5.20 -7.94 -5.69
N THR A 41 4.03 -7.74 -6.26
CA THR A 41 3.65 -6.44 -6.80
C THR A 41 3.26 -5.51 -5.67
N LYS A 42 3.83 -4.30 -5.65
CA LYS A 42 3.58 -3.25 -4.66
C LYS A 42 3.30 -1.94 -5.35
N LEU A 43 2.56 -1.08 -4.69
CA LEU A 43 2.47 0.33 -4.99
C LEU A 43 2.61 1.13 -3.69
N GLU A 44 3.20 2.29 -3.78
CA GLU A 44 3.38 3.23 -2.67
C GLU A 44 3.14 4.66 -3.16
N PHE A 45 2.41 5.43 -2.38
CA PHE A 45 2.23 6.87 -2.61
C PHE A 45 3.29 7.65 -1.84
N ASP A 46 3.80 8.75 -2.42
CA ASP A 46 4.75 9.65 -1.74
C ASP A 46 4.11 10.39 -0.56
N LYS A 47 2.77 10.50 -0.53
CA LYS A 47 1.98 11.09 0.55
C LYS A 47 0.71 10.30 0.78
N ILE A 48 0.16 10.42 1.98
CA ILE A 48 -1.13 9.79 2.35
C ILE A 48 -2.30 10.73 2.04
N ASN A 49 -2.06 12.04 2.09
CA ASN A 49 -3.08 13.06 1.84
C ASN A 49 -2.53 14.19 0.96
N TYR A 50 -3.25 14.50 -0.10
CA TYR A 50 -2.90 15.48 -1.12
C TYR A 50 -3.86 16.67 -1.08
N LYS A 51 -3.41 17.81 -1.60
CA LYS A 51 -4.32 18.92 -1.95
C LYS A 51 -4.98 18.62 -3.29
N PRO A 52 -6.19 19.14 -3.55
CA PRO A 52 -6.91 18.88 -4.81
C PRO A 52 -6.24 19.38 -6.09
N THR A 53 -5.14 20.12 -5.99
CA THR A 53 -4.36 20.66 -7.11
C THR A 53 -2.93 20.09 -7.18
N GLU A 54 -2.63 19.11 -6.35
CA GLU A 54 -1.33 18.42 -6.36
C GLU A 54 -1.36 17.23 -7.31
N ASN A 55 -0.19 16.79 -7.70
CA ASN A 55 0.01 15.49 -8.34
C ASN A 55 0.45 14.48 -7.28
N ALA A 56 -0.09 13.28 -7.36
CA ALA A 56 0.36 12.16 -6.54
C ALA A 56 1.46 11.40 -7.27
N ILE A 57 2.59 11.20 -6.61
CA ILE A 57 3.65 10.34 -7.13
C ILE A 57 3.43 8.93 -6.60
N ILE A 58 3.34 7.98 -7.51
CA ILE A 58 3.08 6.58 -7.20
C ILE A 58 4.27 5.76 -7.67
N ASP A 59 4.94 5.10 -6.72
CA ASP A 59 6.02 4.17 -7.01
C ASP A 59 5.48 2.74 -7.10
N PHE A 60 5.90 2.02 -8.12
CA PHE A 60 5.54 0.63 -8.36
C PHE A 60 6.78 -0.26 -8.31
N ALA A 61 6.61 -1.43 -7.74
CA ALA A 61 7.61 -2.49 -7.78
C ALA A 61 6.93 -3.83 -8.07
N GLY A 62 7.62 -4.71 -8.79
CA GLY A 62 7.08 -6.02 -9.15
C GLY A 62 7.99 -6.78 -10.11
N GLN A 63 7.44 -7.75 -10.79
CA GLN A 63 8.19 -8.55 -11.75
C GLN A 63 8.70 -7.67 -12.92
N PRO A 64 10.00 -7.72 -13.24
CA PRO A 64 10.59 -7.00 -14.36
C PRO A 64 9.79 -7.13 -15.65
N LEU A 65 9.73 -6.03 -16.42
CA LEU A 65 9.09 -5.95 -17.73
C LEU A 65 7.58 -6.30 -17.76
N SER A 66 6.95 -6.46 -16.59
CA SER A 66 5.51 -6.73 -16.53
C SER A 66 4.66 -5.48 -16.72
N LYS A 67 3.43 -5.69 -17.18
CA LYS A 67 2.39 -4.65 -17.25
C LYS A 67 1.45 -4.82 -16.07
N LEU A 68 1.15 -3.71 -15.41
CA LEU A 68 0.16 -3.61 -14.34
C LEU A 68 -1.00 -2.76 -14.84
N LYS A 69 -2.20 -3.11 -14.44
CA LYS A 69 -3.39 -2.32 -14.66
C LYS A 69 -3.75 -1.63 -13.34
N MET A 70 -3.83 -0.32 -13.33
CA MET A 70 -4.27 0.46 -12.17
C MET A 70 -5.65 1.03 -12.42
N ILE A 71 -6.50 0.96 -11.40
CA ILE A 71 -7.85 1.55 -11.37
C ILE A 71 -7.94 2.39 -10.09
N ILE A 72 -8.52 3.57 -10.20
CA ILE A 72 -8.80 4.43 -9.05
C ILE A 72 -10.27 4.26 -8.67
N VAL A 73 -10.52 3.95 -7.41
CA VAL A 73 -11.86 3.85 -6.83
C VAL A 73 -12.11 5.10 -5.99
N SER A 74 -13.18 5.81 -6.30
CA SER A 74 -13.57 7.05 -5.62
C SER A 74 -14.12 6.78 -4.22
N PRO A 75 -14.25 7.82 -3.35
CA PRO A 75 -14.86 7.70 -2.02
C PRO A 75 -16.30 7.19 -2.06
N SER A 76 -17.02 7.40 -3.16
CA SER A 76 -18.38 6.88 -3.37
C SER A 76 -18.43 5.41 -3.84
N GLY A 77 -17.27 4.79 -4.03
CA GLY A 77 -17.15 3.41 -4.54
C GLY A 77 -17.22 3.28 -6.07
N ASN A 78 -17.31 4.41 -6.79
CA ASN A 78 -17.27 4.38 -8.24
C ASN A 78 -15.84 4.15 -8.72
N MET A 79 -15.67 3.27 -9.68
CA MET A 79 -14.40 3.09 -10.38
C MET A 79 -14.27 4.16 -11.46
N ASP A 80 -13.08 4.71 -11.61
CA ASP A 80 -12.74 5.50 -12.79
C ASP A 80 -12.87 4.59 -14.03
N GLU A 81 -13.49 5.11 -15.09
CA GLU A 81 -13.65 4.35 -16.33
C GLU A 81 -12.31 4.15 -17.06
N ASP A 82 -11.34 5.00 -16.79
CA ASP A 82 -10.03 4.96 -17.43
C ASP A 82 -9.06 4.03 -16.66
N GLU A 83 -8.70 2.94 -17.31
CA GLU A 83 -7.67 2.03 -16.82
C GLU A 83 -6.27 2.58 -17.15
N ILE A 84 -5.44 2.75 -16.14
CA ILE A 84 -4.08 3.21 -16.29
C ILE A 84 -3.15 2.01 -16.43
N ILE A 85 -2.41 1.94 -17.54
CA ILE A 85 -1.46 0.85 -17.77
C ILE A 85 -0.06 1.31 -17.36
N ILE A 86 0.53 0.60 -16.41
CA ILE A 86 1.89 0.85 -15.90
C ILE A 86 2.82 -0.24 -16.44
N GLN A 87 3.85 0.17 -17.18
CA GLN A 87 4.90 -0.74 -17.66
C GLN A 87 6.09 -0.69 -16.70
N LEU A 88 6.38 -1.81 -16.03
CA LEU A 88 7.61 -1.92 -15.21
C LEU A 88 8.83 -2.04 -16.10
N ARG A 89 9.94 -1.40 -15.68
CA ARG A 89 11.24 -1.45 -16.34
C ARG A 89 11.95 -2.79 -16.08
N GLU A 90 13.15 -2.94 -16.61
CA GLU A 90 14.02 -4.11 -16.39
C GLU A 90 14.41 -4.30 -14.92
N ASP A 91 14.42 -3.23 -14.13
CA ASP A 91 14.65 -3.26 -12.68
C ASP A 91 13.40 -3.62 -11.87
N GLY A 92 12.29 -3.91 -12.53
CA GLY A 92 11.01 -4.20 -11.89
C GLY A 92 10.32 -3.01 -11.25
N LYS A 93 10.72 -1.77 -11.58
CA LYS A 93 10.17 -0.54 -11.01
C LYS A 93 9.53 0.34 -12.08
N ALA A 94 8.57 1.14 -11.64
CA ALA A 94 8.02 2.26 -12.41
C ALA A 94 7.56 3.36 -11.45
N GLN A 95 7.40 4.56 -11.98
CA GLN A 95 6.81 5.69 -11.29
C GLN A 95 5.74 6.30 -12.19
N TYR A 96 4.63 6.68 -11.59
CA TYR A 96 3.53 7.34 -12.28
C TYR A 96 3.11 8.60 -11.51
N GLU A 97 2.85 9.66 -12.23
CA GLU A 97 2.36 10.92 -11.71
C GLU A 97 0.87 11.02 -12.03
N LEU A 98 0.03 10.95 -10.99
CA LEU A 98 -1.43 11.07 -11.11
C LEU A 98 -1.84 12.52 -10.86
N ASP A 99 -2.41 13.15 -11.87
CA ASP A 99 -3.01 14.49 -11.75
C ASP A 99 -4.33 14.39 -10.97
N LEU A 100 -4.39 15.07 -9.83
CA LEU A 100 -5.57 15.09 -8.96
C LEU A 100 -6.52 16.24 -9.25
N THR A 101 -6.30 17.01 -10.32
CA THR A 101 -7.18 18.11 -10.72
C THR A 101 -8.58 17.58 -11.02
N GLY A 102 -9.58 18.13 -10.32
CA GLY A 102 -10.98 17.69 -10.47
C GLY A 102 -11.41 16.56 -9.54
N TYR A 103 -10.50 15.93 -8.81
CA TYR A 103 -10.86 14.96 -7.79
C TYR A 103 -11.53 15.63 -6.59
N ALA A 104 -12.63 15.05 -6.11
CA ALA A 104 -13.31 15.53 -4.93
C ALA A 104 -12.50 15.19 -3.65
N SER A 105 -12.76 15.95 -2.57
CA SER A 105 -12.17 15.59 -1.27
C SER A 105 -12.71 14.25 -0.77
N GLY A 106 -11.82 13.42 -0.22
CA GLY A 106 -12.17 12.09 0.31
C GLY A 106 -11.01 11.10 0.26
N THR A 107 -11.30 9.86 0.63
CA THR A 107 -10.35 8.75 0.57
C THR A 107 -10.60 7.91 -0.69
N TYR A 108 -9.59 7.74 -1.46
CA TYR A 108 -9.54 6.95 -2.69
C TYR A 108 -8.76 5.66 -2.47
N THR A 109 -9.04 4.67 -3.30
CA THR A 109 -8.28 3.41 -3.33
C THR A 109 -7.71 3.22 -4.72
N ALA A 110 -6.39 3.13 -4.84
CA ALA A 110 -5.73 2.66 -6.04
C ALA A 110 -5.63 1.15 -5.99
N VAL A 111 -6.18 0.49 -6.98
CA VAL A 111 -6.17 -0.97 -7.13
C VAL A 111 -5.28 -1.32 -8.30
N ILE A 112 -4.25 -2.13 -8.09
CA ILE A 112 -3.46 -2.69 -9.18
C ILE A 112 -3.79 -4.16 -9.38
N GLN A 113 -3.86 -4.53 -10.64
CA GLN A 113 -4.16 -5.89 -11.09
C GLN A 113 -3.07 -6.37 -12.05
N LYS A 114 -2.68 -7.62 -11.87
CA LYS A 114 -1.82 -8.35 -12.78
C LYS A 114 -2.25 -9.81 -12.77
N ASP A 115 -2.68 -10.32 -13.92
CA ASP A 115 -3.20 -11.69 -14.03
C ASP A 115 -4.29 -11.97 -12.98
N ASN A 116 -4.09 -12.94 -12.10
CA ASN A 116 -4.99 -13.28 -11.00
C ASN A 116 -4.61 -12.61 -9.67
N PHE A 117 -3.62 -11.74 -9.66
CA PHE A 117 -3.15 -11.02 -8.47
C PHE A 117 -3.72 -9.61 -8.42
N GLN A 118 -4.14 -9.19 -7.24
CA GLN A 118 -4.63 -7.86 -6.97
C GLN A 118 -4.07 -7.36 -5.63
N THR A 119 -3.65 -6.11 -5.61
CA THR A 119 -3.33 -5.38 -4.37
C THR A 119 -3.85 -3.96 -4.46
N SER A 120 -3.98 -3.29 -3.32
CA SER A 120 -4.52 -1.93 -3.27
C SER A 120 -3.86 -1.12 -2.18
N GLU A 121 -3.84 0.21 -2.39
CA GLU A 121 -3.36 1.20 -1.43
C GLU A 121 -4.34 2.37 -1.38
N ASN A 122 -4.51 2.97 -0.20
CA ASN A 122 -5.39 4.11 -0.01
C ASN A 122 -4.61 5.42 -0.01
N PHE A 123 -5.17 6.44 -0.61
CA PHE A 123 -4.71 7.81 -0.51
C PHE A 123 -5.90 8.75 -0.32
N SER A 124 -5.64 9.96 0.15
CA SER A 124 -6.68 10.91 0.48
C SER A 124 -6.43 12.26 -0.20
N ILE A 125 -7.51 12.97 -0.48
CA ILE A 125 -7.46 14.30 -1.09
C ILE A 125 -8.27 15.26 -0.24
N GLY A 126 -7.67 16.40 0.14
CA GLY A 126 -8.33 17.50 0.81
C GLY A 126 -8.83 17.20 2.21
N LEU A 127 -8.32 16.17 2.89
CA LEU A 127 -8.70 15.87 4.26
C LEU A 127 -8.03 16.84 5.24
N GLN A 128 -8.74 17.15 6.31
CA GLN A 128 -8.27 18.04 7.37
C GLN A 128 -7.93 17.26 8.63
N THR A 129 -6.76 17.50 9.21
CA THR A 129 -6.37 16.93 10.50
C THR A 129 -7.04 17.68 11.66
N GLY A 130 -7.47 16.95 12.69
CA GLY A 130 -7.98 17.55 13.95
C GLY A 130 -9.39 18.12 13.86
N SER A 131 -10.20 17.71 12.90
CA SER A 131 -11.57 18.19 12.72
C SER A 131 -12.59 17.34 13.48
N GLY A 132 -13.04 17.84 14.62
CA GLY A 132 -14.19 17.29 15.34
C GLY A 132 -13.87 16.28 16.44
N ALA A 133 -14.90 15.89 17.17
CA ALA A 133 -14.82 14.84 18.19
C ALA A 133 -14.74 13.45 17.53
N ILE A 134 -13.98 12.56 18.13
CA ILE A 134 -13.87 11.17 17.68
C ILE A 134 -14.67 10.29 18.63
N LYS A 135 -15.52 9.43 18.05
CA LYS A 135 -16.06 8.24 18.74
C LYS A 135 -15.53 7.02 18.03
N ALA A 136 -14.94 6.11 18.78
CA ALA A 136 -14.39 4.87 18.24
C ALA A 136 -14.60 3.74 19.23
N GLU A 137 -14.98 2.57 18.72
CA GLU A 137 -15.18 1.36 19.49
C GLU A 137 -14.76 0.13 18.67
N THR A 138 -14.41 -0.93 19.34
CA THR A 138 -14.18 -2.24 18.71
C THR A 138 -15.47 -3.06 18.74
N THR A 139 -15.67 -3.93 17.76
CA THR A 139 -16.85 -4.80 17.69
C THR A 139 -16.92 -5.87 18.79
N SER A 140 -15.83 -6.08 19.50
CA SER A 140 -15.73 -6.93 20.69
C SER A 140 -14.75 -6.30 21.68
N THR A 141 -14.90 -6.66 22.95
CA THR A 141 -13.94 -6.28 24.02
C THR A 141 -12.85 -7.32 24.23
N GLU A 142 -12.99 -8.50 23.64
CA GLU A 142 -12.06 -9.61 23.75
C GLU A 142 -11.83 -10.23 22.38
N TYR A 143 -10.56 -10.54 22.07
CA TYR A 143 -10.12 -11.17 20.84
C TYR A 143 -9.12 -12.27 21.14
N PHE A 144 -9.17 -13.35 20.37
CA PHE A 144 -8.24 -14.47 20.45
C PHE A 144 -7.19 -14.40 19.35
N GLN A 145 -6.14 -15.19 19.49
CA GLN A 145 -5.09 -15.26 18.51
C GLN A 145 -5.63 -15.65 17.12
N GLY A 146 -5.38 -14.80 16.12
CA GLY A 146 -5.87 -14.96 14.74
C GLY A 146 -7.15 -14.20 14.42
N ASP A 147 -7.82 -13.62 15.42
CA ASP A 147 -8.99 -12.79 15.18
C ASP A 147 -8.65 -11.47 14.51
N LYS A 148 -9.61 -10.95 13.74
CA LYS A 148 -9.52 -9.60 13.16
C LYS A 148 -10.17 -8.60 14.11
N ILE A 149 -9.40 -7.58 14.51
CA ILE A 149 -9.94 -6.45 15.27
C ILE A 149 -10.57 -5.48 14.28
N LEU A 150 -11.88 -5.29 14.38
CA LEU A 150 -12.60 -4.28 13.62
C LEU A 150 -12.87 -3.07 14.51
N LEU A 151 -12.33 -1.91 14.12
CA LEU A 151 -12.59 -0.62 14.72
C LEU A 151 -13.69 0.08 13.93
N ILE A 152 -14.71 0.54 14.60
CA ILE A 152 -15.81 1.34 14.03
C ILE A 152 -15.94 2.65 14.79
N GLY A 153 -16.40 3.70 14.12
CA GLY A 153 -16.55 4.99 14.77
C GLY A 153 -17.03 6.08 13.83
N ASN A 154 -17.13 7.28 14.38
CA ASN A 154 -17.41 8.49 13.63
C ASN A 154 -16.60 9.69 14.15
N THR A 155 -16.44 10.67 13.30
CA THR A 155 -15.71 11.91 13.57
C THR A 155 -16.22 13.04 12.66
N GLY A 156 -15.49 14.13 12.56
CA GLY A 156 -15.80 15.18 11.57
C GLY A 156 -15.73 14.66 10.13
N ASN A 157 -16.44 15.31 9.21
CA ASN A 157 -16.47 14.98 7.79
C ASN A 157 -15.08 15.17 7.15
N ASN A 158 -14.67 14.25 6.31
CA ASN A 158 -13.37 14.32 5.61
C ASN A 158 -12.20 14.61 6.56
N ALA A 159 -12.19 13.99 7.74
CA ALA A 159 -11.14 14.14 8.72
C ALA A 159 -10.07 13.08 8.54
N LEU A 160 -8.81 13.47 8.65
CA LEU A 160 -7.69 12.54 8.69
C LEU A 160 -7.40 12.15 10.15
N MET A 161 -7.47 10.86 10.42
CA MET A 161 -7.22 10.28 11.74
C MET A 161 -5.94 9.45 11.74
N THR A 162 -5.27 9.44 12.89
CA THR A 162 -4.15 8.54 13.15
C THR A 162 -4.57 7.52 14.20
N ILE A 163 -4.41 6.24 13.89
CA ILE A 163 -4.64 5.14 14.82
C ILE A 163 -3.28 4.55 15.16
N THR A 164 -2.93 4.55 16.44
CA THR A 164 -1.69 3.95 16.94
C THR A 164 -2.03 2.76 17.82
N LEU A 165 -1.51 1.59 17.44
CA LEU A 165 -1.61 0.37 18.25
C LEU A 165 -0.41 0.32 19.18
N LEU A 166 -0.68 0.26 20.47
CA LEU A 166 0.33 0.11 21.52
C LEU A 166 0.23 -1.28 22.15
N ASP A 167 1.37 -1.86 22.52
CA ASP A 167 1.38 -3.09 23.33
C ASP A 167 1.06 -2.76 24.82
N PRO A 168 0.90 -3.79 25.68
CA PRO A 168 0.61 -3.59 27.09
C PRO A 168 1.68 -2.80 27.87
N THR A 169 2.87 -2.64 27.32
CA THR A 169 3.96 -1.82 27.90
C THR A 169 3.94 -0.37 27.43
N GLY A 170 3.02 -0.02 26.50
CA GLY A 170 2.92 1.30 25.89
C GLY A 170 3.85 1.51 24.69
N LYS A 171 4.52 0.46 24.22
CA LYS A 171 5.36 0.53 23.02
C LYS A 171 4.49 0.51 21.76
N GLU A 172 4.79 1.40 20.83
CA GLU A 172 4.14 1.43 19.53
C GLU A 172 4.47 0.16 18.72
N ILE A 173 3.42 -0.53 18.28
CA ILE A 173 3.49 -1.69 17.41
C ILE A 173 3.20 -1.30 15.96
N ARG A 174 2.22 -0.41 15.77
CA ARG A 174 1.80 0.03 14.44
C ARG A 174 1.08 1.37 14.51
N THR A 175 1.33 2.21 13.52
CA THR A 175 0.55 3.43 13.28
C THR A 175 -0.05 3.39 11.88
N LEU A 176 -1.32 3.75 11.79
CA LEU A 176 -2.11 3.84 10.56
C LEU A 176 -2.75 5.21 10.46
N GLN A 177 -2.86 5.73 9.23
CA GLN A 177 -3.69 6.90 8.96
C GLN A 177 -4.90 6.50 8.12
N ILE A 178 -6.06 6.97 8.51
CA ILE A 178 -7.33 6.74 7.81
C ILE A 178 -8.12 8.03 7.71
N GLY A 179 -8.89 8.18 6.65
CA GLY A 179 -9.83 9.29 6.48
C GLY A 179 -11.25 8.87 6.82
N SER A 180 -12.02 9.77 7.42
CA SER A 180 -13.47 9.63 7.47
C SER A 180 -14.09 9.99 6.12
N ASN A 181 -15.31 9.53 5.89
CA ASN A 181 -16.05 9.86 4.69
C ASN A 181 -16.72 11.25 4.78
N ALA A 182 -17.55 11.60 3.78
CA ALA A 182 -18.22 12.91 3.70
C ALA A 182 -19.32 13.13 4.77
N ILE A 183 -19.63 12.12 5.55
CA ILE A 183 -20.60 12.21 6.65
C ILE A 183 -19.99 11.96 8.05
N GLY A 184 -18.67 11.71 8.10
CA GLY A 184 -17.91 11.44 9.34
C GLY A 184 -17.74 9.97 9.64
#